data_23eee6ce507f7b359cea459a8d38fbaa
#
_entry.id   23eee6ce507f7b359cea459a8d38fbaa
#
_cell.length_a   1.000
_cell.length_b   1.000
_cell.length_c   1.000
_cell.angle_alpha   90.00
_cell.angle_beta   90.00
_cell.angle_gamma   90.00
#
_symmetry.space_group_name_H-M   'P 1'
#
loop_
_entity.id
_entity.type
_entity.pdbx_description
1 polymer ?
#
loop_
_entity_poly.entity_id
_entity_poly.type
_entity_poly.pdbx_seq_one_letter_code
_entity_poly.pdbx_strand_id
1 'polypeptide(L)'
;MPFEAIVDVSLAEERAKQLVDDAQVEAKRIVAEAEVFSKADVEKAALKAKDEVDEMISRTEAKAAEKIEKINSAAETKVAVLNARADKRITSTATMVVERIVNS
;
A
#
# COMPACT_ATOMS: atom_id res chain seq x y z
N MET A 1 47.50 59.18 -5.47
CA MET A 1 46.67 60.41 -5.50
C MET A 1 45.30 60.10 -4.89
N PRO A 2 44.71 61.06 -4.19
CA PRO A 2 43.40 60.82 -3.53
C PRO A 2 42.28 60.41 -4.50
N PHE A 3 42.29 60.89 -5.72
CA PHE A 3 41.29 60.56 -6.74
C PHE A 3 41.33 59.14 -7.18
N GLU A 4 42.51 58.55 -7.37
CA GLU A 4 42.64 57.11 -7.71
C GLU A 4 42.15 56.20 -6.59
N ALA A 5 42.42 56.57 -5.33
CA ALA A 5 41.96 55.86 -4.19
C ALA A 5 40.41 55.84 -4.08
N ILE A 6 39.77 56.99 -4.41
CA ILE A 6 38.31 57.11 -4.46
C ILE A 6 37.72 56.23 -5.56
N VAL A 7 38.33 56.22 -6.74
CA VAL A 7 37.89 55.33 -7.85
C VAL A 7 38.04 53.86 -7.49
N ASP A 8 39.17 53.50 -6.87
CA ASP A 8 39.40 52.06 -6.45
C ASP A 8 38.40 51.63 -5.41
N VAL A 9 38.07 52.47 -4.44
CA VAL A 9 37.04 52.19 -3.44
C VAL A 9 35.67 52.06 -4.09
N SER A 10 35.31 52.95 -5.01
CA SER A 10 34.05 52.90 -5.73
C SER A 10 33.92 51.62 -6.56
N LEU A 11 34.98 51.18 -7.24
CA LEU A 11 34.99 49.93 -7.99
C LEU A 11 34.88 48.74 -7.07
N ALA A 12 35.55 48.77 -5.92
CA ALA A 12 35.46 47.68 -4.94
C ALA A 12 34.05 47.57 -4.35
N GLU A 13 33.39 48.70 -4.06
CA GLU A 13 32.00 48.73 -3.59
C GLU A 13 31.05 48.20 -4.63
N GLU A 14 31.23 48.57 -5.90
CA GLU A 14 30.40 48.07 -7.00
C GLU A 14 30.57 46.56 -7.19
N ARG A 15 31.79 46.03 -7.13
CA ARG A 15 32.06 44.60 -7.19
C ARG A 15 31.45 43.86 -6.01
N ALA A 16 31.57 44.43 -4.82
CA ALA A 16 30.97 43.84 -3.62
C ALA A 16 29.43 43.77 -3.74
N LYS A 17 28.80 44.82 -4.23
CA LYS A 17 27.36 44.86 -4.50
C LYS A 17 26.96 43.79 -5.53
N GLN A 18 27.72 43.67 -6.61
CA GLN A 18 27.49 42.69 -7.65
C GLN A 18 27.60 41.27 -7.09
N LEU A 19 28.59 40.98 -6.24
CA LEU A 19 28.73 39.69 -5.59
C LEU A 19 27.54 39.37 -4.69
N VAL A 20 27.04 40.32 -3.93
CA VAL A 20 25.85 40.15 -3.08
C VAL A 20 24.62 39.92 -3.93
N ASP A 21 24.42 40.71 -4.99
CA ASP A 21 23.29 40.57 -5.91
C ASP A 21 23.30 39.16 -6.57
N ASP A 22 24.47 38.76 -7.07
CA ASP A 22 24.65 37.43 -7.68
C ASP A 22 24.38 36.29 -6.69
N ALA A 23 24.86 36.44 -5.46
CA ALA A 23 24.62 35.48 -4.40
C ALA A 23 23.13 35.37 -4.04
N GLN A 24 22.42 36.51 -4.03
CA GLN A 24 20.97 36.50 -3.78
C GLN A 24 20.20 35.83 -4.91
N VAL A 25 20.55 36.08 -6.16
CA VAL A 25 19.96 35.43 -7.33
C VAL A 25 20.20 33.92 -7.27
N GLU A 26 21.43 33.50 -6.98
CA GLU A 26 21.79 32.09 -6.86
C GLU A 26 21.05 31.42 -5.70
N ALA A 27 20.94 32.09 -4.55
CA ALA A 27 20.17 31.56 -3.42
C ALA A 27 18.70 31.35 -3.76
N LYS A 28 18.07 32.29 -4.45
CA LYS A 28 16.68 32.18 -4.92
C LYS A 28 16.53 31.03 -5.91
N ARG A 29 17.49 30.85 -6.81
CA ARG A 29 17.50 29.73 -7.76
C ARG A 29 17.57 28.39 -7.03
N ILE A 30 18.46 28.28 -6.07
CA ILE A 30 18.61 27.05 -5.26
C ILE A 30 17.31 26.70 -4.52
N VAL A 31 16.70 27.69 -3.87
CA VAL A 31 15.43 27.50 -3.15
C VAL A 31 14.32 27.08 -4.12
N ALA A 32 14.20 27.76 -5.26
CA ALA A 32 13.18 27.43 -6.26
C ALA A 32 13.36 26.01 -6.80
N GLU A 33 14.59 25.61 -7.12
CA GLU A 33 14.89 24.24 -7.56
C GLU A 33 14.57 23.21 -6.46
N ALA A 34 14.94 23.51 -5.22
CA ALA A 34 14.65 22.63 -4.09
C ALA A 34 13.15 22.43 -3.88
N GLU A 35 12.34 23.48 -4.05
CA GLU A 35 10.88 23.39 -3.98
C GLU A 35 10.31 22.51 -5.09
N VAL A 36 10.82 22.65 -6.32
CA VAL A 36 10.38 21.80 -7.45
C VAL A 36 10.73 20.33 -7.21
N PHE A 37 11.97 20.06 -6.80
CA PHE A 37 12.40 18.69 -6.48
C PHE A 37 11.62 18.10 -5.32
N SER A 38 11.37 18.91 -4.28
CA SER A 38 10.59 18.46 -3.12
C SER A 38 9.17 18.07 -3.50
N LYS A 39 8.51 18.86 -4.33
CA LYS A 39 7.17 18.55 -4.85
C LYS A 39 7.18 17.27 -5.67
N ALA A 40 8.15 17.12 -6.57
CA ALA A 40 8.30 15.92 -7.38
C ALA A 40 8.53 14.68 -6.52
N ASP A 41 9.37 14.78 -5.50
CA ASP A 41 9.65 13.69 -4.56
C ASP A 41 8.41 13.29 -3.75
N VAL A 42 7.64 14.26 -3.28
CA VAL A 42 6.38 14.01 -2.55
C VAL A 42 5.37 13.33 -3.46
N GLU A 43 5.19 13.80 -4.68
CA GLU A 43 4.27 13.17 -5.65
C GLU A 43 4.69 11.74 -5.96
N LYS A 44 5.98 11.51 -6.16
CA LYS A 44 6.54 10.19 -6.44
C LYS A 44 6.34 9.24 -5.26
N ALA A 45 6.59 9.73 -4.04
CA ALA A 45 6.36 8.95 -2.82
C ALA A 45 4.88 8.62 -2.63
N ALA A 46 3.99 9.56 -2.91
CA ALA A 46 2.55 9.34 -2.83
C ALA A 46 2.06 8.29 -3.83
N LEU A 47 2.53 8.34 -5.07
CA LEU A 47 2.21 7.34 -6.10
C LEU A 47 2.74 5.96 -5.71
N LYS A 48 3.96 5.88 -5.21
CA LYS A 48 4.55 4.63 -4.73
C LYS A 48 3.75 4.04 -3.56
N ALA A 49 3.38 4.87 -2.61
CA ALA A 49 2.55 4.45 -1.47
C ALA A 49 1.18 3.94 -1.91
N LYS A 50 0.56 4.60 -2.88
CA LYS A 50 -0.71 4.17 -3.47
C LYS A 50 -0.59 2.80 -4.14
N ASP A 51 0.46 2.60 -4.93
CA ASP A 51 0.72 1.33 -5.60
C ASP A 51 0.94 0.21 -4.58
N GLU A 52 1.69 0.47 -3.51
CA GLU A 52 1.92 -0.50 -2.43
C GLU A 52 0.62 -0.87 -1.71
N VAL A 53 -0.24 0.12 -1.45
CA VAL A 53 -1.57 -0.10 -0.85
C VAL A 53 -2.44 -0.93 -1.78
N ASP A 54 -2.49 -0.60 -3.07
CA ASP A 54 -3.26 -1.35 -4.06
C ASP A 54 -2.79 -2.81 -4.16
N GLU A 55 -1.49 -3.06 -4.13
CA GLU A 55 -0.94 -4.42 -4.08
C GLU A 55 -1.32 -5.16 -2.80
N MET A 56 -1.26 -4.49 -1.65
CA MET A 56 -1.68 -5.08 -0.37
C MET A 56 -3.15 -5.47 -0.39
N ILE A 57 -4.01 -4.61 -0.92
CA ILE A 57 -5.44 -4.88 -1.08
C ILE A 57 -5.65 -6.10 -1.98
N SER A 58 -5.02 -6.12 -3.15
CA SER A 58 -5.09 -7.25 -4.08
C SER A 58 -4.67 -8.58 -3.44
N ARG A 59 -3.55 -8.58 -2.72
CA ARG A 59 -3.06 -9.78 -2.03
C ARG A 59 -3.99 -10.22 -0.92
N THR A 60 -4.54 -9.28 -0.18
CA THR A 60 -5.49 -9.57 0.91
C THR A 60 -6.79 -10.13 0.36
N GLU A 61 -7.31 -9.58 -0.73
CA GLU A 61 -8.50 -10.10 -1.42
C GLU A 61 -8.27 -11.51 -1.94
N ALA A 62 -7.10 -11.78 -2.53
CA ALA A 62 -6.75 -13.12 -3.01
C ALA A 62 -6.67 -14.12 -1.86
N LYS A 63 -6.06 -13.75 -0.73
CA LYS A 63 -6.01 -14.60 0.46
C LYS A 63 -7.38 -14.84 1.07
N ALA A 64 -8.23 -13.81 1.09
CA ALA A 64 -9.60 -13.94 1.58
C ALA A 64 -10.41 -14.88 0.70
N ALA A 65 -10.30 -14.76 -0.62
CA ALA A 65 -10.96 -15.65 -1.57
C ALA A 65 -10.50 -17.11 -1.38
N GLU A 66 -9.21 -17.34 -1.20
CA GLU A 66 -8.65 -18.66 -0.92
C GLU A 66 -9.19 -19.25 0.38
N LYS A 67 -9.26 -18.45 1.44
CA LYS A 67 -9.83 -18.89 2.73
C LYS A 67 -11.32 -19.21 2.61
N ILE A 68 -12.08 -18.41 1.88
CA ILE A 68 -13.51 -18.65 1.64
C ILE A 68 -13.69 -19.99 0.92
N GLU A 69 -12.89 -20.24 -0.10
CA GLU A 69 -12.93 -21.52 -0.83
C GLU A 69 -12.63 -22.71 0.08
N LYS A 70 -11.62 -22.61 0.93
CA LYS A 70 -11.27 -23.66 1.90
C LYS A 70 -12.38 -23.89 2.92
N ILE A 71 -12.98 -22.82 3.43
CA ILE A 71 -14.10 -22.90 4.37
C ILE A 71 -15.30 -23.57 3.71
N ASN A 72 -15.63 -23.18 2.50
CA ASN A 72 -16.74 -23.76 1.74
C ASN A 72 -16.49 -25.24 1.45
N SER A 73 -15.30 -25.62 1.03
CA SER A 73 -14.94 -27.03 0.80
C SER A 73 -15.03 -27.86 2.07
N ALA A 74 -14.54 -27.32 3.19
CA ALA A 74 -14.62 -27.99 4.48
C ALA A 74 -16.09 -28.15 4.95
N ALA A 75 -16.91 -27.11 4.73
CA ALA A 75 -18.33 -27.15 5.05
C ALA A 75 -19.09 -28.20 4.20
N GLU A 76 -18.82 -28.23 2.90
CA GLU A 76 -19.39 -29.24 1.99
C GLU A 76 -19.01 -30.66 2.41
N THR A 77 -17.74 -30.85 2.79
CA THR A 77 -17.29 -32.17 3.30
C THR A 77 -18.02 -32.55 4.59
N LYS A 78 -18.18 -31.61 5.53
CA LYS A 78 -18.93 -31.85 6.77
C LYS A 78 -20.39 -32.20 6.49
N VAL A 79 -21.03 -31.49 5.59
CA VAL A 79 -22.43 -31.77 5.18
C VAL A 79 -22.53 -33.16 4.58
N ALA A 80 -21.62 -33.52 3.69
CA ALA A 80 -21.58 -34.83 3.07
C ALA A 80 -21.41 -35.96 4.11
N VAL A 81 -20.49 -35.74 5.07
CA VAL A 81 -20.30 -36.73 6.18
C VAL A 81 -21.54 -36.84 7.05
N LEU A 82 -22.17 -35.71 7.42
CA LEU A 82 -23.39 -35.73 8.21
C LEU A 82 -24.53 -36.40 7.48
N ASN A 83 -24.70 -36.16 6.19
CA ASN A 83 -25.73 -36.83 5.37
C ASN A 83 -25.48 -38.32 5.27
N ALA A 84 -24.25 -38.76 5.07
CA ALA A 84 -23.88 -40.16 5.03
C ALA A 84 -24.18 -40.88 6.37
N ARG A 85 -23.86 -40.21 7.49
CA ARG A 85 -24.18 -40.74 8.83
C ARG A 85 -25.68 -40.83 9.06
N ALA A 86 -26.42 -39.78 8.66
CA ALA A 86 -27.88 -39.77 8.80
C ALA A 86 -28.53 -40.89 7.98
N ASP A 87 -28.11 -41.06 6.73
CA ASP A 87 -28.60 -42.13 5.87
C ASP A 87 -28.32 -43.53 6.46
N LYS A 88 -27.13 -43.72 6.99
CA LYS A 88 -26.75 -44.98 7.64
C LYS A 88 -27.59 -45.24 8.90
N ARG A 89 -27.86 -44.20 9.70
CA ARG A 89 -28.71 -44.34 10.89
C ARG A 89 -30.17 -44.62 10.53
N ILE A 90 -30.69 -43.99 9.49
CA ILE A 90 -32.03 -44.25 8.99
C ILE A 90 -32.15 -45.70 8.53
N THR A 91 -31.20 -46.21 7.77
CA THR A 91 -31.17 -47.59 7.31
C THR A 91 -31.09 -48.54 8.48
N SER A 92 -30.22 -48.34 9.46
CA SER A 92 -30.08 -49.15 10.65
C SER A 92 -31.37 -49.20 11.48
N THR A 93 -32.00 -48.04 11.66
CA THR A 93 -33.25 -47.88 12.40
C THR A 93 -34.40 -48.61 11.69
N ALA A 94 -34.49 -48.41 10.37
CA ALA A 94 -35.52 -49.11 9.57
C ALA A 94 -35.36 -50.64 9.65
N THR A 95 -34.15 -51.16 9.55
CA THR A 95 -33.84 -52.57 9.69
C THR A 95 -34.26 -53.09 11.07
N MET A 96 -33.92 -52.33 12.13
CA MET A 96 -34.28 -52.70 13.51
C MET A 96 -35.81 -52.75 13.70
N VAL A 97 -36.54 -51.79 13.15
CA VAL A 97 -38.02 -51.79 13.21
C VAL A 97 -38.58 -52.93 12.49
N VAL A 98 -38.14 -53.28 11.29
CA VAL A 98 -38.61 -54.46 10.51
C VAL A 98 -38.31 -55.72 11.25
N GLU A 99 -37.13 -55.90 11.81
CA GLU A 99 -36.78 -57.12 12.61
C GLU A 99 -37.68 -57.26 13.81
N ARG A 100 -38.02 -56.21 14.53
CA ARG A 100 -38.91 -56.23 15.66
C ARG A 100 -40.37 -56.66 15.27
N ILE A 101 -40.82 -56.15 14.14
CA ILE A 101 -42.15 -56.44 13.62
C ILE A 101 -42.21 -57.90 13.20
N VAL A 102 -41.21 -58.40 12.51
CA VAL A 102 -41.16 -59.78 12.00
C VAL A 102 -41.01 -60.78 13.13
N ASN A 103 -40.28 -60.45 14.20
CA ASN A 103 -40.00 -61.37 15.32
C ASN A 103 -40.94 -61.20 16.53
N SER A 104 -41.96 -60.39 16.43
CA SER A 104 -42.96 -60.23 17.51
C SER A 104 -44.17 -61.14 17.45
#